data_bf6d1c433d65fdeda5b46dcf26d059db
#
_entry.id   bf6d1c433d65fdeda5b46dcf26d059db
#
_cell.length_a   1.000
_cell.length_b   1.000
_cell.length_c   1.000
_cell.angle_alpha   90.00
_cell.angle_beta   90.00
_cell.angle_gamma   90.00
#
_symmetry.space_group_name_H-M   'P 1'
#
loop_
_entity.id
_entity.type
_entity.pdbx_description
1 polymer ?
#
loop_
_entity_poly.entity_id
_entity_poly.type
_entity_poly.pdbx_seq_one_letter_code
_entity_poly.pdbx_strand_id
1 'polypeptide(L)'
;QPLRGAPAAAQEAIEDMLLRVSEIVCELPDVGAIDINPVIVTARGAVAVDARIGVMPVPQPQLLYRHMAIHPYPSALEFPLDLPDGQQAKIRAIRPEDAELERDFVHRLSEHSRFLRFMFGLQDLSPAMLSRFTQIDYDRELALIVVLRLPDGVEQQIGVARYITLPDEESCEFAIVVSDEW
;
A
#
# COMPACT_ATOMS: atom_id res chain seq x y z
N GLN A 1 -23.84 -5.16 -13.14
CA GLN A 1 -24.97 -5.26 -14.11
C GLN A 1 -24.95 -6.64 -14.76
N PRO A 2 -26.09 -7.31 -14.93
CA PRO A 2 -26.14 -8.62 -15.61
C PRO A 2 -25.74 -8.46 -17.07
N LEU A 3 -24.77 -9.24 -17.52
CA LEU A 3 -24.33 -9.30 -18.90
C LEU A 3 -25.27 -10.23 -19.70
N ARG A 4 -25.94 -9.71 -20.74
CA ARG A 4 -26.76 -10.47 -21.71
C ARG A 4 -27.84 -11.38 -21.07
N GLY A 5 -28.52 -10.93 -20.01
CA GLY A 5 -29.60 -11.68 -19.37
C GLY A 5 -29.15 -12.84 -18.47
N ALA A 6 -27.87 -12.98 -18.20
CA ALA A 6 -27.36 -13.90 -17.19
C ALA A 6 -27.60 -13.32 -15.77
N PRO A 7 -27.80 -14.17 -14.74
CA PRO A 7 -27.87 -13.70 -13.35
C PRO A 7 -26.56 -12.98 -12.96
N ALA A 8 -26.66 -12.07 -11.98
CA ALA A 8 -25.49 -11.37 -11.47
C ALA A 8 -24.39 -12.38 -11.07
N ALA A 9 -23.20 -12.20 -11.59
CA ALA A 9 -22.06 -13.02 -11.21
C ALA A 9 -21.65 -12.73 -9.76
N ALA A 10 -21.14 -13.74 -9.06
CA ALA A 10 -20.60 -13.57 -7.71
C ALA A 10 -19.26 -12.78 -7.82
N GLN A 11 -19.32 -11.47 -7.69
CA GLN A 11 -18.16 -10.59 -7.75
C GLN A 11 -17.14 -10.98 -6.69
N GLU A 12 -17.59 -11.23 -5.46
CA GLU A 12 -16.74 -11.68 -4.34
C GLU A 12 -15.92 -12.94 -4.68
N ALA A 13 -16.51 -13.86 -5.45
CA ALA A 13 -15.79 -15.07 -5.84
C ALA A 13 -14.67 -14.82 -6.88
N ILE A 14 -14.82 -13.76 -7.70
CA ILE A 14 -13.76 -13.32 -8.61
C ILE A 14 -12.66 -12.64 -7.81
N GLU A 15 -13.02 -11.78 -6.87
CA GLU A 15 -12.08 -11.09 -5.97
C GLU A 15 -11.27 -12.10 -5.15
N ASP A 16 -11.92 -13.12 -4.56
CA ASP A 16 -11.24 -14.19 -3.83
C ASP A 16 -10.27 -14.98 -4.74
N MET A 17 -10.66 -15.28 -5.96
CA MET A 17 -9.78 -15.96 -6.92
C MET A 17 -8.55 -15.09 -7.28
N LEU A 18 -8.73 -13.78 -7.48
CA LEU A 18 -7.63 -12.86 -7.75
C LEU A 18 -6.67 -12.76 -6.56
N LEU A 19 -7.19 -12.74 -5.33
CA LEU A 19 -6.38 -12.76 -4.11
C LEU A 19 -5.54 -14.05 -4.02
N ARG A 20 -6.14 -15.21 -4.31
CA ARG A 20 -5.41 -16.49 -4.32
C ARG A 20 -4.30 -16.53 -5.38
N VAL A 21 -4.56 -15.99 -6.57
CA VAL A 21 -3.53 -15.89 -7.62
C VAL A 21 -2.40 -14.96 -7.17
N SER A 22 -2.74 -13.85 -6.51
CA SER A 22 -1.75 -12.93 -5.95
C SER A 22 -0.89 -13.60 -4.88
N GLU A 23 -1.49 -14.36 -3.96
CA GLU A 23 -0.77 -15.15 -2.95
C GLU A 23 0.23 -16.12 -3.61
N ILE A 24 -0.20 -16.87 -4.63
CA ILE A 24 0.68 -17.80 -5.36
C ILE A 24 1.89 -17.07 -5.94
N VAL A 25 1.68 -15.94 -6.61
CA VAL A 25 2.77 -15.16 -7.23
C VAL A 25 3.69 -14.57 -6.17
N CYS A 26 3.16 -14.14 -5.01
CA CYS A 26 3.97 -13.63 -3.92
C CYS A 26 4.86 -14.69 -3.26
N GLU A 27 4.33 -15.91 -3.09
CA GLU A 27 5.02 -16.98 -2.36
C GLU A 27 5.97 -17.81 -3.23
N LEU A 28 5.71 -17.87 -4.54
CA LEU A 28 6.46 -18.72 -5.47
C LEU A 28 7.24 -17.87 -6.51
N PRO A 29 8.46 -17.45 -6.19
CA PRO A 29 9.26 -16.56 -7.05
C PRO A 29 9.68 -17.21 -8.39
N ASP A 30 9.58 -18.49 -8.53
CA ASP A 30 9.84 -19.26 -9.76
C ASP A 30 8.63 -19.29 -10.72
N VAL A 31 7.48 -18.80 -10.29
CA VAL A 31 6.31 -18.65 -11.18
C VAL A 31 6.48 -17.42 -12.06
N GLY A 32 6.70 -17.65 -13.35
CA GLY A 32 6.87 -16.59 -14.36
C GLY A 32 5.61 -16.23 -15.14
N ALA A 33 4.63 -17.12 -15.18
CA ALA A 33 3.35 -16.87 -15.82
C ALA A 33 2.25 -17.76 -15.25
N ILE A 34 1.04 -17.21 -15.15
CA ILE A 34 -0.18 -17.96 -14.82
C ILE A 34 -1.24 -17.61 -15.84
N ASP A 35 -1.80 -18.62 -16.50
CA ASP A 35 -2.94 -18.50 -17.39
C ASP A 35 -4.07 -19.37 -16.85
N ILE A 36 -5.21 -18.76 -16.51
CA ILE A 36 -6.40 -19.43 -15.99
C ILE A 36 -7.54 -19.17 -16.96
N ASN A 37 -7.81 -20.13 -17.83
CA ASN A 37 -8.77 -19.95 -18.92
C ASN A 37 -9.40 -21.29 -19.36
N PRO A 38 -10.75 -21.43 -19.29
CA PRO A 38 -11.70 -20.40 -18.83
C PRO A 38 -11.91 -20.40 -17.29
N VAL A 39 -12.34 -19.24 -16.77
CA VAL A 39 -12.97 -19.15 -15.46
C VAL A 39 -14.48 -19.08 -15.64
N ILE A 40 -15.21 -20.02 -15.06
CA ILE A 40 -16.67 -20.02 -15.07
C ILE A 40 -17.18 -19.41 -13.77
N VAL A 41 -17.91 -18.29 -13.89
CA VAL A 41 -18.50 -17.58 -12.76
C VAL A 41 -20.01 -17.78 -12.76
N THR A 42 -20.54 -18.23 -11.61
CA THR A 42 -21.97 -18.45 -11.38
C THR A 42 -22.41 -17.72 -10.12
N ALA A 43 -23.71 -17.74 -9.81
CA ALA A 43 -24.23 -17.22 -8.54
C ALA A 43 -23.70 -18.00 -7.30
N ARG A 44 -23.07 -19.16 -7.50
CA ARG A 44 -22.54 -20.01 -6.42
C ARG A 44 -21.03 -19.86 -6.21
N GLY A 45 -20.33 -19.13 -7.10
CA GLY A 45 -18.88 -18.95 -7.02
C GLY A 45 -18.20 -18.92 -8.38
N ALA A 46 -16.88 -18.88 -8.36
CA ALA A 46 -16.01 -18.95 -9.54
C ALA A 46 -15.22 -20.28 -9.55
N VAL A 47 -15.06 -20.87 -10.72
CA VAL A 47 -14.31 -22.11 -10.92
C VAL A 47 -13.33 -21.96 -12.07
N ALA A 48 -12.04 -22.16 -11.82
CA ALA A 48 -11.04 -22.35 -12.85
C ALA A 48 -11.21 -23.73 -13.48
N VAL A 49 -11.44 -23.78 -14.79
CA VAL A 49 -11.64 -25.05 -15.50
C VAL A 49 -10.31 -25.61 -16.01
N ASP A 50 -9.42 -24.71 -16.41
CA ASP A 50 -8.06 -25.02 -16.83
C ASP A 50 -7.11 -23.96 -16.29
N ALA A 51 -5.88 -24.38 -15.93
CA ALA A 51 -4.83 -23.49 -15.49
C ALA A 51 -3.47 -23.99 -15.99
N ARG A 52 -2.68 -23.03 -16.52
CA ARG A 52 -1.30 -23.27 -16.93
C ARG A 52 -0.38 -22.39 -16.13
N ILE A 53 0.64 -22.99 -15.53
CA ILE A 53 1.65 -22.28 -14.74
C ILE A 53 3.00 -22.48 -15.42
N GLY A 54 3.60 -21.37 -15.86
CA GLY A 54 4.97 -21.35 -16.38
C GLY A 54 5.94 -21.15 -15.23
N VAL A 55 6.86 -22.10 -15.05
CA VAL A 55 7.90 -22.04 -14.01
C VAL A 55 9.24 -21.72 -14.65
N MET A 56 9.95 -20.74 -14.11
CA MET A 56 11.30 -20.35 -14.51
C MET A 56 12.28 -20.59 -13.37
N PRO A 57 13.44 -21.25 -13.61
CA PRO A 57 14.44 -21.43 -12.57
C PRO A 57 14.91 -20.07 -12.04
N VAL A 58 14.89 -19.89 -10.72
CA VAL A 58 15.45 -18.69 -10.07
C VAL A 58 16.93 -18.96 -9.78
N PRO A 59 17.86 -18.21 -10.37
CA PRO A 59 19.30 -18.51 -10.31
C PRO A 59 19.95 -18.34 -8.92
N GLN A 60 19.34 -17.60 -8.01
CA GLN A 60 19.84 -17.35 -6.64
C GLN A 60 18.69 -17.06 -5.67
N PRO A 61 18.87 -17.27 -4.34
CA PRO A 61 17.92 -16.79 -3.35
C PRO A 61 17.80 -15.28 -3.46
N GLN A 62 16.70 -14.82 -4.03
CA GLN A 62 16.41 -13.41 -4.21
C GLN A 62 15.88 -12.82 -2.90
N LEU A 63 16.05 -11.52 -2.73
CA LEU A 63 15.33 -10.76 -1.72
C LEU A 63 13.81 -10.98 -1.91
N LEU A 64 13.10 -11.09 -0.79
CA LEU A 64 11.67 -11.34 -0.79
C LEU A 64 10.96 -10.36 -1.74
N TYR A 65 10.11 -10.89 -2.63
CA TYR A 65 9.32 -10.14 -3.63
C TYR A 65 10.08 -9.43 -4.76
N ARG A 66 11.41 -9.55 -4.88
CA ARG A 66 12.16 -8.88 -5.96
C ARG A 66 11.76 -9.31 -7.37
N HIS A 67 11.09 -10.44 -7.51
CA HIS A 67 10.56 -10.94 -8.77
C HIS A 67 9.24 -10.28 -9.18
N MET A 68 8.61 -9.50 -8.28
CA MET A 68 7.34 -8.84 -8.51
C MET A 68 7.54 -7.48 -9.18
N ALA A 69 6.68 -7.17 -10.16
CA ALA A 69 6.62 -5.83 -10.77
C ALA A 69 5.98 -4.79 -9.82
N ILE A 70 5.15 -5.26 -8.88
CA ILE A 70 4.51 -4.45 -7.83
C ILE A 70 4.79 -5.14 -6.52
N HIS A 71 5.50 -4.49 -5.61
CA HIS A 71 5.75 -5.01 -4.27
C HIS A 71 4.47 -5.03 -3.44
N PRO A 72 4.18 -6.14 -2.74
CA PRO A 72 3.03 -6.19 -1.85
C PRO A 72 3.19 -5.24 -0.67
N TYR A 73 2.08 -4.88 -0.05
CA TYR A 73 2.07 -4.05 1.15
C TYR A 73 2.92 -4.68 2.27
N PRO A 74 3.87 -3.94 2.86
CA PRO A 74 4.82 -4.49 3.83
C PRO A 74 4.19 -4.60 5.22
N SER A 75 3.27 -5.52 5.41
CA SER A 75 2.54 -5.73 6.68
C SER A 75 3.45 -6.07 7.87
N ALA A 76 4.64 -6.59 7.61
CA ALA A 76 5.65 -6.83 8.65
C ALA A 76 6.17 -5.54 9.30
N LEU A 77 5.94 -4.37 8.67
CA LEU A 77 6.30 -3.05 9.20
C LEU A 77 5.14 -2.39 9.96
N GLU A 78 4.28 -3.19 10.59
CA GLU A 78 3.25 -2.70 11.50
C GLU A 78 3.62 -3.01 12.96
N PHE A 79 3.77 -1.97 13.80
CA PHE A 79 4.07 -2.12 15.22
C PHE A 79 3.37 -1.06 16.09
N PRO A 80 3.03 -1.42 17.33
CA PRO A 80 2.52 -0.46 18.30
C PRO A 80 3.61 0.55 18.69
N LEU A 81 3.19 1.76 19.02
CA LEU A 81 4.02 2.82 19.57
C LEU A 81 3.34 3.40 20.80
N ASP A 82 4.00 3.31 21.95
CA ASP A 82 3.55 3.99 23.17
C ASP A 82 4.02 5.44 23.14
N LEU A 83 3.08 6.37 23.23
CA LEU A 83 3.37 7.81 23.26
C LEU A 83 3.69 8.28 24.69
N PRO A 84 4.43 9.40 24.86
CA PRO A 84 4.83 9.88 26.19
C PRO A 84 3.68 10.20 27.14
N ASP A 85 2.51 10.52 26.62
CA ASP A 85 1.28 10.80 27.37
C ASP A 85 0.49 9.53 27.75
N GLY A 86 1.00 8.35 27.39
CA GLY A 86 0.38 7.04 27.66
C GLY A 86 -0.65 6.60 26.61
N GLN A 87 -0.88 7.38 25.57
CA GLN A 87 -1.71 6.93 24.44
C GLN A 87 -0.95 5.90 23.60
N GLN A 88 -1.69 5.03 22.91
CA GLN A 88 -1.12 4.06 22.00
C GLN A 88 -1.39 4.48 20.55
N ALA A 89 -0.33 4.61 19.79
CA ALA A 89 -0.36 4.80 18.35
C ALA A 89 0.09 3.52 17.63
N LYS A 90 -0.08 3.49 16.33
CA LYS A 90 0.43 2.44 15.45
C LYS A 90 1.35 3.06 14.40
N ILE A 91 2.51 2.45 14.19
CA ILE A 91 3.35 2.71 13.02
C ILE A 91 2.98 1.69 11.95
N ARG A 92 2.78 2.15 10.72
CA ARG A 92 2.54 1.28 9.56
C ARG A 92 2.94 1.97 8.25
N ALA A 93 3.12 1.20 7.21
CA ALA A 93 3.27 1.76 5.87
C ALA A 93 2.00 2.49 5.45
N ILE A 94 2.17 3.56 4.67
CA ILE A 94 1.04 4.30 4.08
C ILE A 94 0.37 3.45 3.00
N ARG A 95 -0.94 3.63 2.81
CA ARG A 95 -1.78 2.92 1.84
C ARG A 95 -2.47 3.92 0.91
N PRO A 96 -2.93 3.51 -0.28
CA PRO A 96 -3.73 4.38 -1.15
C PRO A 96 -4.97 4.97 -0.48
N GLU A 97 -5.60 4.22 0.44
CA GLU A 97 -6.79 4.62 1.20
C GLU A 97 -6.51 5.74 2.20
N ASP A 98 -5.24 5.99 2.54
CA ASP A 98 -4.83 7.04 3.49
C ASP A 98 -4.80 8.45 2.88
N ALA A 99 -5.28 8.65 1.65
CA ALA A 99 -5.20 9.95 0.98
C ALA A 99 -5.85 11.09 1.78
N GLU A 100 -7.01 10.88 2.38
CA GLU A 100 -7.66 11.88 3.23
C GLU A 100 -6.92 12.07 4.56
N LEU A 101 -6.39 10.97 5.13
CA LEU A 101 -5.60 11.00 6.36
C LEU A 101 -4.32 11.84 6.18
N GLU A 102 -3.63 11.67 5.06
CA GLU A 102 -2.43 12.43 4.69
C GLU A 102 -2.77 13.91 4.42
N ARG A 103 -3.89 14.20 3.74
CA ARG A 103 -4.35 15.57 3.54
C ARG A 103 -4.59 16.28 4.87
N ASP A 104 -5.37 15.65 5.75
CA ASP A 104 -5.72 16.21 7.05
C ASP A 104 -4.48 16.40 7.94
N PHE A 105 -3.52 15.48 7.86
CA PHE A 105 -2.26 15.62 8.56
C PHE A 105 -1.50 16.87 8.10
N VAL A 106 -1.33 17.06 6.79
CA VAL A 106 -0.63 18.23 6.23
C VAL A 106 -1.35 19.53 6.56
N HIS A 107 -2.67 19.55 6.58
CA HIS A 107 -3.46 20.74 6.98
C HIS A 107 -3.23 21.12 8.45
N ARG A 108 -3.04 20.16 9.36
CA ARG A 108 -2.77 20.44 10.77
C ARG A 108 -1.36 20.89 11.08
N LEU A 109 -0.41 20.69 10.16
CA LEU A 109 0.95 21.21 10.35
C LEU A 109 0.93 22.75 10.37
N SER A 110 1.77 23.36 11.18
CA SER A 110 2.03 24.79 11.12
C SER A 110 2.59 25.20 9.76
N GLU A 111 2.49 26.48 9.42
CA GLU A 111 3.12 27.01 8.19
C GLU A 111 4.62 26.73 8.16
N HIS A 112 5.27 26.80 9.32
CA HIS A 112 6.70 26.54 9.46
C HIS A 112 7.02 25.07 9.16
N SER A 113 6.31 24.12 9.78
CA SER A 113 6.52 22.70 9.56
C SER A 113 6.19 22.27 8.13
N ARG A 114 5.14 22.83 7.52
CA ARG A 114 4.84 22.65 6.09
C ARG A 114 5.95 23.18 5.20
N PHE A 115 6.45 24.38 5.48
CA PHE A 115 7.54 24.96 4.70
C PHE A 115 8.81 24.10 4.78
N LEU A 116 9.20 23.67 5.99
CA LEU A 116 10.36 22.81 6.17
C LEU A 116 10.20 21.46 5.47
N ARG A 117 8.98 20.93 5.43
CA ARG A 117 8.70 19.64 4.78
C ARG A 117 8.70 19.70 3.26
N PHE A 118 8.15 20.78 2.69
CA PHE A 118 7.91 20.90 1.24
C PHE A 118 8.83 21.91 0.55
N MET A 119 9.55 22.74 1.31
CA MET A 119 10.45 23.81 0.83
C MET A 119 9.75 24.89 0.00
N PHE A 120 8.42 24.95 0.05
CA PHE A 120 7.59 26.02 -0.54
C PHE A 120 6.30 26.21 0.25
N GLY A 121 5.61 27.33 0.00
CA GLY A 121 4.37 27.69 0.71
C GLY A 121 3.18 26.84 0.27
N LEU A 122 3.15 25.57 0.66
CA LEU A 122 2.06 24.65 0.37
C LEU A 122 0.87 24.96 1.27
N GLN A 123 -0.32 25.19 0.69
CA GLN A 123 -1.57 25.36 1.45
C GLN A 123 -2.38 24.06 1.50
N ASP A 124 -2.42 23.32 0.39
CA ASP A 124 -3.17 22.06 0.30
C ASP A 124 -2.47 21.09 -0.66
N LEU A 125 -2.68 19.79 -0.44
CA LEU A 125 -2.22 18.73 -1.32
C LEU A 125 -3.18 18.58 -2.50
N SER A 126 -2.68 18.78 -3.72
CA SER A 126 -3.48 18.47 -4.91
C SER A 126 -3.79 16.98 -5.00
N PRO A 127 -4.84 16.57 -5.72
CA PRO A 127 -5.15 15.14 -5.94
C PRO A 127 -3.96 14.35 -6.52
N ALA A 128 -3.18 14.97 -7.40
CA ALA A 128 -1.98 14.36 -7.97
C ALA A 128 -0.88 14.14 -6.91
N MET A 129 -0.70 15.10 -5.98
CA MET A 129 0.24 14.95 -4.86
C MET A 129 -0.23 13.88 -3.89
N LEU A 130 -1.52 13.81 -3.57
CA LEU A 130 -2.08 12.77 -2.71
C LEU A 130 -1.85 11.38 -3.30
N SER A 131 -2.16 11.20 -4.58
CA SER A 131 -1.88 9.94 -5.28
C SER A 131 -0.37 9.60 -5.22
N ARG A 132 0.50 10.58 -5.49
CA ARG A 132 1.96 10.39 -5.45
C ARG A 132 2.47 10.03 -4.05
N PHE A 133 1.84 10.52 -2.99
CA PHE A 133 2.27 10.27 -1.61
C PHE A 133 1.71 8.98 -1.03
N THR A 134 0.60 8.47 -1.54
CA THR A 134 -0.07 7.30 -0.97
C THR A 134 0.01 6.04 -1.85
N GLN A 135 0.12 6.21 -3.18
CA GLN A 135 0.27 5.10 -4.14
C GLN A 135 1.75 4.91 -4.48
N ILE A 136 2.50 4.38 -3.52
CA ILE A 136 3.95 4.25 -3.62
C ILE A 136 4.37 2.84 -4.06
N ASP A 137 5.52 2.75 -4.67
CA ASP A 137 6.19 1.48 -4.95
C ASP A 137 7.07 1.11 -3.75
N TYR A 138 6.62 0.17 -2.94
CA TYR A 138 7.30 -0.25 -1.71
C TYR A 138 8.70 -0.86 -1.93
N ASP A 139 9.11 -1.14 -3.16
CA ASP A 139 10.49 -1.54 -3.49
C ASP A 139 11.45 -0.35 -3.49
N ARG A 140 11.00 0.79 -4.02
CA ARG A 140 11.84 1.95 -4.25
C ARG A 140 11.62 3.08 -3.27
N GLU A 141 10.48 3.06 -2.60
CA GLU A 141 10.14 4.07 -1.61
C GLU A 141 9.32 3.46 -0.48
N LEU A 142 9.47 4.02 0.70
CA LEU A 142 8.67 3.66 1.86
C LEU A 142 8.22 4.93 2.56
N ALA A 143 6.97 4.96 2.97
CA ALA A 143 6.44 5.95 3.89
C ALA A 143 5.81 5.23 5.07
N LEU A 144 6.40 5.40 6.25
CA LEU A 144 5.84 4.94 7.51
C LEU A 144 5.07 6.08 8.14
N ILE A 145 3.81 5.86 8.43
CA ILE A 145 2.95 6.82 9.13
C ILE A 145 2.72 6.39 10.57
N VAL A 146 2.60 7.35 11.45
CA VAL A 146 2.18 7.15 12.84
C VAL A 146 0.71 7.51 12.94
N VAL A 147 -0.13 6.54 13.29
CA VAL A 147 -1.58 6.70 13.36
C VAL A 147 -2.04 6.53 14.80
N LEU A 148 -2.72 7.54 15.32
CA LEU A 148 -3.37 7.53 16.62
C LEU A 148 -4.87 7.22 16.42
N ARG A 149 -5.43 6.32 17.21
CA ARG A 149 -6.86 6.07 17.23
C ARG A 149 -7.53 6.92 18.31
N LEU A 150 -8.35 7.86 17.85
CA LEU A 150 -9.10 8.75 18.74
C LEU A 150 -10.22 8.02 19.49
N PRO A 151 -10.74 8.59 20.59
CA PRO A 151 -11.81 7.96 21.40
C PRO A 151 -13.10 7.67 20.61
N ASP A 152 -13.38 8.43 19.57
CA ASP A 152 -14.52 8.23 18.65
C ASP A 152 -14.28 7.12 17.61
N GLY A 153 -13.08 6.52 17.62
CA GLY A 153 -12.66 5.46 16.71
C GLY A 153 -12.07 5.95 15.39
N VAL A 154 -12.01 7.25 15.17
CA VAL A 154 -11.38 7.85 13.97
C VAL A 154 -9.86 7.73 14.08
N GLU A 155 -9.20 7.42 12.98
CA GLU A 155 -7.75 7.44 12.90
C GLU A 155 -7.25 8.85 12.57
N GLN A 156 -6.16 9.24 13.22
CA GLN A 156 -5.48 10.50 13.01
C GLN A 156 -3.99 10.25 12.78
N GLN A 157 -3.46 10.69 11.64
CA GLN A 157 -2.02 10.63 11.40
C GLN A 157 -1.33 11.75 12.17
N ILE A 158 -0.30 11.41 12.93
CA ILE A 158 0.46 12.37 13.76
C ILE A 158 1.91 12.51 13.31
N GLY A 159 2.37 11.67 12.39
CA GLY A 159 3.71 11.75 11.84
C GLY A 159 3.87 10.91 10.58
N VAL A 160 4.89 11.21 9.80
CA VAL A 160 5.33 10.42 8.65
C VAL A 160 6.85 10.50 8.51
N ALA A 161 7.46 9.35 8.27
CA ALA A 161 8.84 9.22 7.82
C ALA A 161 8.83 8.57 6.44
N ARG A 162 9.50 9.17 5.47
CA ARG A 162 9.52 8.70 4.08
C ARG A 162 10.95 8.68 3.57
N TYR A 163 11.28 7.67 2.77
CA TYR A 163 12.46 7.72 1.90
C TYR A 163 12.07 7.35 0.46
N ILE A 164 12.88 7.80 -0.48
CA ILE A 164 12.80 7.48 -1.91
C ILE A 164 14.20 7.12 -2.36
N THR A 165 14.37 5.93 -2.92
CA THR A 165 15.64 5.49 -3.50
C THR A 165 15.92 6.28 -4.78
N LEU A 166 17.12 6.80 -4.91
CA LEU A 166 17.54 7.54 -6.09
C LEU A 166 17.85 6.59 -7.27
N PRO A 167 17.95 7.10 -8.50
CA PRO A 167 18.22 6.28 -9.69
C PRO A 167 19.53 5.51 -9.69
N ASP A 168 20.47 5.87 -8.81
CA ASP A 168 21.73 5.16 -8.60
C ASP A 168 21.57 3.86 -7.80
N GLU A 169 20.40 3.64 -7.18
CA GLU A 169 20.07 2.52 -6.30
C GLU A 169 20.99 2.35 -5.07
N GLU A 170 21.90 3.30 -4.83
CA GLU A 170 22.86 3.30 -3.72
C GLU A 170 22.56 4.37 -2.68
N SER A 171 21.80 5.39 -3.04
CA SER A 171 21.43 6.51 -2.18
C SER A 171 19.92 6.72 -2.11
N CYS A 172 19.48 7.44 -1.08
CA CYS A 172 18.08 7.79 -0.93
C CYS A 172 17.92 9.22 -0.41
N GLU A 173 16.82 9.84 -0.79
CA GLU A 173 16.32 11.05 -0.16
C GLU A 173 15.33 10.66 0.91
N PHE A 174 15.42 11.27 2.10
CA PHE A 174 14.46 11.01 3.17
C PHE A 174 13.91 12.30 3.77
N ALA A 175 12.71 12.20 4.34
CA ALA A 175 12.06 13.28 5.06
C ALA A 175 11.25 12.72 6.24
N ILE A 176 11.28 13.45 7.35
CA ILE A 176 10.50 13.13 8.55
C ILE A 176 9.75 14.40 8.96
N VAL A 177 8.48 14.25 9.30
CA VAL A 177 7.69 15.30 9.92
C VAL A 177 6.74 14.71 10.94
N VAL A 178 6.62 15.40 12.07
CA VAL A 178 5.69 15.09 13.15
C VAL A 178 4.79 16.29 13.34
N SER A 179 3.54 16.06 13.70
CA SER A 179 2.59 17.14 14.03
C SER A 179 3.14 18.02 15.14
N ASP A 180 2.93 19.34 15.05
CA ASP A 180 3.47 20.32 16.00
C ASP A 180 2.95 20.14 17.43
N GLU A 181 1.92 19.32 17.62
CA GLU A 181 1.31 18.98 18.91
C GLU A 181 2.05 17.83 19.64
N TRP A 182 2.94 17.13 18.93
CA TRP A 182 3.69 15.96 19.38
C TRP A 182 5.19 16.21 19.29
#